data_05d75df7dd03afe3ffac7366cbf4a184
#
_entry.id   05d75df7dd03afe3ffac7366cbf4a184
#
_cell.length_a   1.000
_cell.length_b   1.000
_cell.length_c   1.000
_cell.angle_alpha   90.00
_cell.angle_beta   90.00
_cell.angle_gamma   90.00
#
_symmetry.space_group_name_H-M   'P 1'
#
loop_
_entity.id
_entity.type
_entity.pdbx_description
1 polymer ?
#
loop_
_entity_poly.entity_id
_entity_poly.type
_entity_poly.pdbx_seq_one_letter_code
_entity_poly.pdbx_strand_id
1 'polypeptide(L)'
;MYTFIMKIIKLNEVSSTHTYLKDYIKENSYTESLCIVSDYQTNGIGSRGNSWSGKKGNLFFSFVLSKKDLPIDLPLQSASIYFSYILKEVLEENKSKVWLKWPNDFYMNDKKIGGTITTVSKDLIYCG
;
A
#
# COMPACT_ATOMS: atom_id res chain seq x y z
N MET A 1 5.31 24.69 -7.95
CA MET A 1 5.64 23.26 -7.79
C MET A 1 4.84 22.70 -6.62
N TYR A 2 4.12 21.62 -6.85
CA TYR A 2 3.39 20.94 -5.80
C TYR A 2 4.34 19.97 -5.06
N THR A 3 4.48 20.15 -3.74
CA THR A 3 5.30 19.25 -2.93
C THR A 3 4.37 18.40 -2.06
N PHE A 4 4.42 17.10 -2.26
CA PHE A 4 3.68 16.13 -1.46
C PHE A 4 4.58 15.62 -0.34
N ILE A 5 4.14 15.78 0.90
CA ILE A 5 4.88 15.32 2.07
C ILE A 5 4.11 14.19 2.73
N MET A 6 4.79 13.09 2.98
CA MET A 6 4.22 11.94 3.66
C MET A 6 5.07 11.61 4.88
N LYS A 7 4.45 11.54 6.05
CA LYS A 7 5.12 11.06 7.26
C LYS A 7 5.31 9.55 7.16
N ILE A 8 6.48 9.07 7.55
CA ILE A 8 6.79 7.64 7.53
C ILE A 8 7.08 7.18 8.96
N ILE A 9 6.39 6.14 9.39
CA ILE A 9 6.64 5.45 10.65
C ILE A 9 7.21 4.08 10.32
N LYS A 10 8.42 3.81 10.82
CA LYS A 10 9.09 2.54 10.61
C LYS A 10 8.96 1.65 11.85
N LEU A 11 8.55 0.40 11.65
CA LEU A 11 8.41 -0.62 12.69
C LEU A 11 9.34 -1.78 12.39
N ASN A 12 9.80 -2.48 13.43
CA ASN A 12 10.58 -3.70 13.27
C ASN A 12 9.67 -4.88 12.89
N GLU A 13 8.55 -4.99 13.56
CA GLU A 13 7.59 -6.07 13.37
C GLU A 13 6.20 -5.58 13.68
N VAL A 14 5.22 -6.07 12.94
CA VAL A 14 3.80 -5.74 13.13
C VAL A 14 2.96 -6.92 12.61
N SER A 15 1.75 -7.08 13.12
CA SER A 15 0.85 -8.11 12.58
C SER A 15 0.48 -7.81 11.13
N SER A 16 0.04 -6.59 10.86
CA SER A 16 -0.31 -6.10 9.52
C SER A 16 -0.10 -4.59 9.48
N THR A 17 0.66 -4.10 8.50
CA THR A 17 0.85 -2.66 8.31
C THR A 17 -0.48 -1.97 8.04
N HIS A 18 -1.37 -2.64 7.30
CA HIS A 18 -2.68 -2.09 6.94
C HIS A 18 -3.58 -1.92 8.16
N THR A 19 -3.66 -2.94 9.01
CA THR A 19 -4.44 -2.90 10.25
C THR A 19 -3.85 -1.87 11.21
N TYR A 20 -2.54 -1.85 11.37
CA TYR A 20 -1.86 -0.88 12.23
C TYR A 20 -2.18 0.55 11.81
N LEU A 21 -2.10 0.82 10.51
CA LEU A 21 -2.39 2.16 9.98
C LEU A 21 -3.84 2.58 10.25
N LYS A 22 -4.78 1.70 10.02
CA LYS A 22 -6.20 1.98 10.29
C LYS A 22 -6.45 2.29 11.76
N ASP A 23 -5.86 1.50 12.65
CA ASP A 23 -5.97 1.71 14.10
C ASP A 23 -5.31 3.01 14.52
N TYR A 24 -4.15 3.32 13.95
CA TYR A 24 -3.45 4.59 14.22
C TYR A 24 -4.31 5.80 13.84
N ILE A 25 -4.92 5.78 12.67
CA ILE A 25 -5.80 6.87 12.22
C ILE A 25 -7.05 6.96 13.09
N LYS A 26 -7.61 5.82 13.50
CA LYS A 26 -8.77 5.80 14.40
C LYS A 26 -8.46 6.45 15.74
N GLU A 27 -7.26 6.22 16.28
CA GLU A 27 -6.86 6.76 17.58
C GLU A 27 -6.38 8.21 17.52
N ASN A 28 -5.68 8.59 16.45
CA ASN A 28 -4.99 9.89 16.35
C ASN A 28 -5.63 10.86 15.37
N SER A 29 -6.64 10.45 14.65
CA SER A 29 -7.24 11.18 13.53
C SER A 29 -6.29 11.39 12.36
N TYR A 30 -6.85 11.68 11.20
CA TYR A 30 -6.05 11.98 10.00
C TYR A 30 -5.71 13.47 9.97
N THR A 31 -4.44 13.80 10.00
CA THR A 31 -3.94 15.18 9.90
C THR A 31 -3.04 15.39 8.68
N GLU A 32 -2.40 14.32 8.21
CA GLU A 32 -1.49 14.33 7.06
C GLU A 32 -1.36 12.93 6.49
N SER A 33 -0.86 12.85 5.28
CA SER A 33 -0.56 11.55 4.66
C SER A 33 0.50 10.81 5.47
N LEU A 34 0.28 9.52 5.64
CA LEU A 34 1.08 8.69 6.55
C LEU A 34 1.35 7.34 5.89
N CYS A 35 2.57 6.86 6.04
CA CYS A 35 2.97 5.53 5.60
C CYS A 35 3.57 4.75 6.77
N ILE A 36 3.12 3.53 6.95
CA ILE A 36 3.70 2.57 7.90
C ILE A 36 4.54 1.59 7.11
N VAL A 37 5.79 1.44 7.51
CA VAL A 37 6.73 0.46 6.92
C VAL A 37 7.20 -0.45 8.01
N SER A 38 7.30 -1.75 7.75
CA SER A 38 7.79 -2.73 8.72
C SER A 38 8.82 -3.66 8.09
N ASP A 39 9.77 -4.10 8.90
CA ASP A 39 10.76 -5.10 8.47
C ASP A 39 10.14 -6.50 8.37
N TYR A 40 9.09 -6.76 9.13
CA TYR A 40 8.40 -8.03 9.11
C TYR A 40 6.93 -7.87 9.46
N GLN A 41 6.09 -8.69 8.83
CA GLN A 41 4.65 -8.73 9.02
C GLN A 41 4.24 -10.16 9.35
N THR A 42 3.62 -10.37 10.52
CA THR A 42 3.33 -11.71 11.03
C THR A 42 1.96 -12.24 10.62
N ASN A 43 1.02 -11.36 10.28
CA ASN A 43 -0.34 -11.74 9.94
C ASN A 43 -0.87 -10.86 8.80
N GLY A 44 -0.17 -10.90 7.67
CA GLY A 44 -0.50 -10.09 6.50
C GLY A 44 -1.88 -10.42 5.95
N ILE A 45 -2.52 -9.41 5.39
CA ILE A 45 -3.87 -9.49 4.85
C ILE A 45 -3.80 -9.33 3.33
N GLY A 46 -4.40 -10.27 2.62
CA GLY A 46 -4.64 -10.20 1.19
C GLY A 46 -6.08 -9.77 0.89
N SER A 47 -6.42 -9.75 -0.38
CA SER A 47 -7.79 -9.48 -0.81
C SER A 47 -8.75 -10.59 -0.37
N ARG A 48 -10.02 -10.25 -0.19
CA ARG A 48 -11.11 -11.20 0.12
C ARG A 48 -10.86 -12.00 1.41
N GLY A 49 -10.21 -11.39 2.41
CA GLY A 49 -9.93 -12.06 3.67
C GLY A 49 -8.82 -13.10 3.63
N ASN A 50 -8.10 -13.21 2.53
CA ASN A 50 -6.94 -14.10 2.42
C ASN A 50 -5.80 -13.62 3.30
N SER A 51 -5.04 -14.55 3.85
CA SER A 51 -3.81 -14.23 4.55
C SER A 51 -2.66 -14.08 3.55
N TRP A 52 -1.68 -13.28 3.92
CA TRP A 52 -0.47 -13.09 3.15
C TRP A 52 0.74 -13.36 4.03
N SER A 53 1.62 -14.25 3.60
CA SER A 53 2.85 -14.57 4.32
C SER A 53 4.04 -14.00 3.58
N GLY A 54 4.93 -13.37 4.32
CA GLY A 54 6.18 -12.85 3.80
C GLY A 54 7.34 -13.22 4.69
N LYS A 55 8.53 -12.90 4.23
CA LYS A 55 9.77 -13.12 4.98
C LYS A 55 10.28 -11.80 5.51
N LYS A 56 11.01 -11.85 6.63
CA LYS A 56 11.71 -10.68 7.15
C LYS A 56 12.60 -10.09 6.04
N GLY A 57 12.54 -8.77 5.89
CA GLY A 57 13.27 -8.07 4.85
C GLY A 57 12.49 -7.86 3.55
N ASN A 58 11.30 -8.44 3.40
CA ASN A 58 10.39 -8.08 2.33
C ASN A 58 9.88 -6.64 2.52
N LEU A 59 9.32 -6.08 1.47
CA LEU A 59 8.71 -4.75 1.54
C LEU A 59 7.28 -4.88 2.06
N PHE A 60 7.08 -4.47 3.29
CA PHE A 60 5.76 -4.39 3.92
C PHE A 60 5.46 -2.92 4.21
N PHE A 61 4.45 -2.37 3.58
CA PHE A 61 4.04 -1.00 3.84
C PHE A 61 2.56 -0.79 3.58
N SER A 62 2.02 0.22 4.22
CA SER A 62 0.67 0.72 3.95
C SER A 62 0.66 2.23 4.11
N PHE A 63 -0.09 2.91 3.27
CA PHE A 63 -0.21 4.35 3.36
C PHE A 63 -1.68 4.78 3.28
N VAL A 64 -1.93 5.99 3.79
CA VAL A 64 -3.25 6.61 3.78
C VAL A 64 -3.17 7.99 3.12
N LEU A 65 -4.13 8.26 2.28
CA LEU A 65 -4.31 9.55 1.61
C LEU A 65 -5.74 10.04 1.80
N SER A 66 -5.91 11.37 1.76
CA SER A 66 -7.23 11.95 1.55
C SER A 66 -7.65 11.71 0.09
N LYS A 67 -8.91 11.41 -0.15
CA LYS A 67 -9.45 11.32 -1.51
C LYS A 67 -9.20 12.59 -2.33
N LYS A 68 -9.09 13.74 -1.67
CA LYS A 68 -8.80 15.02 -2.30
C LYS A 68 -7.42 15.08 -2.96
N ASP A 69 -6.50 14.23 -2.52
CA ASP A 69 -5.13 14.18 -3.06
C ASP A 69 -5.00 13.26 -4.27
N LEU A 70 -6.07 12.57 -4.64
CA LEU A 70 -6.10 11.76 -5.85
C LEU A 70 -6.40 12.64 -7.07
N PRO A 71 -5.97 12.19 -8.27
CA PRO A 71 -6.36 12.88 -9.51
C PRO A 71 -7.88 13.03 -9.59
N ILE A 72 -8.33 14.24 -9.98
CA ILE A 72 -9.75 14.57 -9.98
C ILE A 72 -10.56 13.70 -10.94
N ASP A 73 -9.92 13.23 -12.00
CA ASP A 73 -10.53 12.38 -13.03
C ASP A 73 -10.37 10.89 -12.78
N LEU A 74 -9.81 10.50 -11.61
CA LEU A 74 -9.64 9.10 -11.27
C LEU A 74 -10.92 8.55 -10.65
N PRO A 75 -11.59 7.58 -11.29
CA PRO A 75 -12.70 6.89 -10.63
C PRO A 75 -12.20 6.12 -9.40
N LEU A 76 -12.94 6.17 -8.31
CA LEU A 76 -12.52 5.52 -7.07
C LEU A 76 -12.31 4.00 -7.25
N GLN A 77 -13.10 3.38 -8.12
CA GLN A 77 -12.96 1.97 -8.46
C GLN A 77 -11.61 1.64 -9.09
N SER A 78 -10.95 2.64 -9.68
CA SER A 78 -9.66 2.47 -10.35
C SER A 78 -8.47 2.74 -9.43
N ALA A 79 -8.70 3.10 -8.17
CA ALA A 79 -7.62 3.47 -7.25
C ALA A 79 -6.62 2.31 -7.04
N SER A 80 -7.11 1.08 -6.96
CA SER A 80 -6.24 -0.08 -6.77
C SER A 80 -5.26 -0.26 -7.92
N ILE A 81 -5.73 -0.20 -9.15
CA ILE A 81 -4.84 -0.33 -10.31
C ILE A 81 -3.93 0.90 -10.45
N TYR A 82 -4.42 2.08 -10.10
CA TYR A 82 -3.64 3.31 -10.11
C TYR A 82 -2.42 3.20 -9.20
N PHE A 83 -2.62 2.81 -7.92
CA PHE A 83 -1.51 2.65 -6.98
C PHE A 83 -0.57 1.52 -7.39
N SER A 84 -1.12 0.40 -7.84
CA SER A 84 -0.30 -0.73 -8.28
C SER A 84 0.56 -0.37 -9.48
N TYR A 85 0.02 0.39 -10.41
CA TYR A 85 0.77 0.86 -11.57
C TYR A 85 1.92 1.80 -11.17
N ILE A 86 1.66 2.75 -10.26
CA ILE A 86 2.70 3.66 -9.76
C ILE A 86 3.81 2.88 -9.07
N LEU A 87 3.46 1.91 -8.23
CA LEU A 87 4.45 1.07 -7.56
C LEU A 87 5.27 0.27 -8.56
N LYS A 88 4.64 -0.28 -9.58
CA LYS A 88 5.33 -0.99 -10.67
C LYS A 88 6.32 -0.06 -11.37
N GLU A 89 5.93 1.16 -11.67
CA GLU A 89 6.80 2.14 -12.30
C GLU A 89 8.03 2.45 -11.44
N VAL A 90 7.84 2.66 -10.13
CA VAL A 90 8.95 2.90 -9.20
C VAL A 90 9.90 1.70 -9.14
N LEU A 91 9.36 0.49 -9.08
CA LEU A 91 10.18 -0.72 -9.08
C LEU A 91 10.97 -0.86 -10.38
N GLU A 92 10.36 -0.55 -11.51
CA GLU A 92 11.03 -0.58 -12.81
C GLU A 92 12.15 0.45 -12.90
N GLU A 93 11.94 1.66 -12.39
CA GLU A 93 12.99 2.69 -12.29
C GLU A 93 14.19 2.21 -11.47
N ASN A 94 13.95 1.35 -10.49
CA ASN A 94 14.98 0.73 -9.67
C ASN A 94 15.45 -0.61 -10.26
N LYS A 95 15.22 -0.83 -11.54
CA LYS A 95 15.69 -1.98 -12.33
C LYS A 95 15.09 -3.32 -11.91
N SER A 96 13.94 -3.31 -11.29
CA SER A 96 13.20 -4.54 -11.01
C SER A 96 12.57 -5.07 -12.29
N LYS A 97 12.54 -6.40 -12.43
CA LYS A 97 11.88 -7.09 -13.52
C LYS A 97 10.46 -7.53 -13.17
N VAL A 98 9.91 -6.96 -12.11
CA VAL A 98 8.54 -7.21 -11.69
C VAL A 98 7.58 -6.71 -12.77
N TRP A 99 6.57 -7.52 -13.07
CA TRP A 99 5.46 -7.08 -13.92
C TRP A 99 4.15 -7.14 -13.15
N LEU A 100 3.22 -6.30 -13.54
CA LEU A 100 1.92 -6.17 -12.89
C LEU A 100 0.89 -7.02 -13.62
N LYS A 101 0.34 -8.00 -12.90
CA LYS A 101 -0.86 -8.71 -13.35
C LYS A 101 -2.07 -7.96 -12.82
N TRP A 102 -2.82 -7.39 -13.74
CA TRP A 102 -3.99 -6.59 -13.42
C TRP A 102 -4.95 -7.34 -12.50
N PRO A 103 -5.55 -6.67 -11.50
CA PRO A 103 -5.40 -5.24 -11.20
C PRO A 103 -4.33 -4.90 -10.15
N ASN A 104 -3.83 -5.86 -9.36
CA ASN A 104 -3.08 -5.54 -8.16
C ASN A 104 -2.05 -6.62 -7.74
N ASP A 105 -1.68 -7.51 -8.64
CA ASP A 105 -0.73 -8.59 -8.33
C ASP A 105 0.61 -8.33 -9.00
N PHE A 106 1.70 -8.51 -8.26
CA PHE A 106 3.06 -8.38 -8.77
C PHE A 106 3.67 -9.76 -8.99
N TYR A 107 4.24 -9.95 -10.17
CA TYR A 107 4.83 -11.20 -10.60
C TYR A 107 6.28 -11.00 -11.01
N MET A 108 7.08 -12.02 -10.79
CA MET A 108 8.40 -12.15 -11.39
C MET A 108 8.43 -13.49 -12.13
N ASN A 109 8.68 -13.44 -13.44
CA ASN A 109 8.46 -14.58 -14.32
C ASN A 109 6.99 -15.05 -14.18
N ASP A 110 6.78 -16.30 -13.82
CA ASP A 110 5.43 -16.88 -13.65
C ASP A 110 4.97 -16.98 -12.19
N LYS A 111 5.73 -16.37 -11.26
CA LYS A 111 5.44 -16.47 -9.82
C LYS A 111 4.96 -15.16 -9.24
N LYS A 112 3.89 -15.25 -8.46
CA LYS A 112 3.38 -14.12 -7.70
C LYS A 112 4.34 -13.84 -6.53
N ILE A 113 4.86 -12.62 -6.48
CA ILE A 113 5.79 -12.20 -5.43
C ILE A 113 5.22 -11.11 -4.53
N GLY A 114 4.08 -10.56 -4.86
CA GLY A 114 3.48 -9.50 -4.05
C GLY A 114 2.13 -9.08 -4.57
N GLY A 115 1.59 -8.09 -3.92
CA GLY A 115 0.31 -7.50 -4.30
C GLY A 115 -0.02 -6.34 -3.41
N THR A 116 -1.08 -5.64 -3.76
CA THR A 116 -1.62 -4.55 -2.96
C THR A 116 -3.07 -4.78 -2.64
N ILE A 117 -3.51 -4.19 -1.53
CA ILE A 117 -4.94 -4.07 -1.21
C ILE A 117 -5.26 -2.59 -1.04
N THR A 118 -6.43 -2.19 -1.46
CA THR A 118 -6.91 -0.82 -1.34
C THR A 118 -8.27 -0.82 -0.68
N THR A 119 -8.42 -0.05 0.38
CA THR A 119 -9.70 0.10 1.08
C THR A 119 -10.04 1.56 1.24
N VAL A 120 -11.32 1.85 1.31
CA VAL A 120 -11.84 3.21 1.43
C VAL A 120 -12.64 3.31 2.71
N SER A 121 -12.44 4.38 3.46
CA SER A 121 -13.21 4.69 4.66
C SER A 121 -13.48 6.19 4.71
N LYS A 122 -14.74 6.58 4.53
CA LYS A 122 -15.14 7.99 4.49
C LYS A 122 -14.36 8.75 3.40
N ASP A 123 -13.59 9.76 3.80
CA ASP A 123 -12.79 10.59 2.88
C ASP A 123 -11.36 10.11 2.72
N LEU A 124 -11.03 8.95 3.28
CA LEU A 124 -9.67 8.40 3.27
C LEU A 124 -9.60 7.16 2.39
N ILE A 125 -8.44 6.98 1.78
CA ILE A 125 -8.11 5.79 1.03
C ILE A 125 -6.81 5.20 1.58
N TYR A 126 -6.83 3.90 1.81
CA TYR A 126 -5.71 3.13 2.35
C TYR A 126 -5.22 2.17 1.29
N CYS A 127 -3.91 2.09 1.11
CA CYS A 127 -3.28 1.12 0.22
C CYS A 127 -2.10 0.47 0.92
N GLY A 128 -1.97 -0.81 0.78
CA GLY A 128 -0.86 -1.54 1.37
C GLY A 128 -0.50 -2.79 0.59
#